data_f8a90c758bd0710dc2f5b15769b9fe42
#
_entry.id   f8a90c758bd0710dc2f5b15769b9fe42
#
_cell.length_a   1.000
_cell.length_b   1.000
_cell.length_c   1.000
_cell.angle_alpha   90.00
_cell.angle_beta   90.00
_cell.angle_gamma   90.00
#
_symmetry.space_group_name_H-M   'P 1'
#
loop_
_entity.id
_entity.type
_entity.pdbx_description
1 polymer ?
#
loop_
_entity_poly.entity_id
_entity_poly.type
_entity_poly.pdbx_seq_one_letter_code
_entity_poly.pdbx_strand_id
1 'polypeptide(L)'
;PWHFFWIALAAAVFALAVKRPKRMPERLTDLAFGLYILDFFLMPLAYGEIDIEKLPFHACTAMCVMVFLSRRVKALEGFRASFALLGFLSNFIYLLYPAGVMWHEVHPLTYRVIQTLGFHALMSAGCLSALLFEGGLDRWKRHLAVVAGMTLWAMLGNWVYNSETRVYNWFFVVRDPFGIL
;
A
#
# COMPACT_ATOMS: atom_id res chain seq x y z
N PRO A 1 -12.39 15.72 5.96
CA PRO A 1 -13.64 15.26 5.31
C PRO A 1 -13.43 14.56 3.96
N TRP A 2 -12.45 14.99 3.12
CA TRP A 2 -12.23 14.44 1.78
C TRP A 2 -11.84 12.94 1.75
N HIS A 3 -11.17 12.43 2.75
CA HIS A 3 -10.81 11.01 2.83
C HIS A 3 -12.05 10.11 2.97
N PHE A 4 -13.17 10.59 3.52
CA PHE A 4 -14.42 9.84 3.55
C PHE A 4 -14.97 9.54 2.16
N PHE A 5 -14.80 10.45 1.20
CA PHE A 5 -15.14 10.18 -0.19
C PHE A 5 -14.35 8.97 -0.74
N TRP A 6 -13.05 8.90 -0.45
CA TRP A 6 -12.21 7.81 -0.91
C TRP A 6 -12.51 6.48 -0.20
N ILE A 7 -12.89 6.53 1.08
CA ILE A 7 -13.38 5.34 1.80
C ILE A 7 -14.69 4.85 1.17
N ALA A 8 -15.62 5.75 0.88
CA ALA A 8 -16.88 5.39 0.22
C ALA A 8 -16.63 4.84 -1.19
N LEU A 9 -15.69 5.42 -1.93
CA LEU A 9 -15.27 4.91 -3.24
C LEU A 9 -14.66 3.51 -3.12
N ALA A 10 -13.77 3.27 -2.15
CA ALA A 10 -13.18 1.96 -1.89
C ALA A 10 -14.27 0.93 -1.56
N ALA A 11 -15.27 1.30 -0.74
CA ALA A 11 -16.41 0.43 -0.41
C ALA A 11 -17.27 0.12 -1.65
N ALA A 12 -17.53 1.11 -2.51
CA ALA A 12 -18.27 0.91 -3.76
C ALA A 12 -17.51 -0.02 -4.72
N VAL A 13 -16.21 0.20 -4.89
CA VAL A 13 -15.34 -0.65 -5.72
C VAL A 13 -15.29 -2.07 -5.16
N PHE A 14 -15.20 -2.23 -3.84
CA PHE A 14 -15.28 -3.52 -3.17
C PHE A 14 -16.62 -4.21 -3.42
N ALA A 15 -17.75 -3.50 -3.28
CA ALA A 15 -19.08 -4.04 -3.57
C ALA A 15 -19.24 -4.52 -5.03
N LEU A 16 -18.59 -3.82 -5.98
CA LEU A 16 -18.51 -4.27 -7.37
C LEU A 16 -17.61 -5.51 -7.53
N ALA A 17 -16.52 -5.59 -6.77
CA ALA A 17 -15.62 -6.74 -6.79
C ALA A 17 -16.31 -8.01 -6.27
N VAL A 18 -17.17 -7.90 -5.24
CA VAL A 18 -17.97 -9.01 -4.71
C VAL A 18 -18.88 -9.62 -5.78
N LYS A 19 -19.40 -8.81 -6.71
CA LYS A 19 -20.22 -9.29 -7.83
C LYS A 19 -19.43 -10.03 -8.90
N ARG A 20 -18.09 -9.90 -8.94
CA ARG A 20 -17.21 -10.50 -9.94
C ARG A 20 -15.94 -11.09 -9.31
N PRO A 21 -16.06 -12.07 -8.38
CA PRO A 21 -14.98 -12.49 -7.49
C PRO A 21 -13.76 -13.08 -8.22
N LYS A 22 -13.94 -13.70 -9.39
CA LYS A 22 -12.84 -14.39 -10.11
C LYS A 22 -11.83 -13.47 -10.79
N ARG A 23 -12.20 -12.22 -11.11
CA ARG A 23 -11.35 -11.33 -11.93
C ARG A 23 -11.09 -9.97 -11.30
N MET A 24 -12.02 -9.47 -10.49
CA MET A 24 -11.92 -8.11 -9.97
C MET A 24 -10.80 -7.92 -8.94
N PRO A 25 -10.56 -8.83 -7.98
CA PRO A 25 -9.46 -8.66 -7.02
C PRO A 25 -8.11 -8.45 -7.71
N GLU A 26 -7.84 -9.29 -8.72
CA GLU A 26 -6.61 -9.19 -9.51
C GLU A 26 -6.53 -7.87 -10.29
N ARG A 27 -7.59 -7.51 -11.00
CA ARG A 27 -7.61 -6.26 -11.78
C ARG A 27 -7.43 -5.01 -10.93
N LEU A 28 -8.04 -4.96 -9.74
CA LEU A 28 -7.91 -3.82 -8.84
C LEU A 28 -6.48 -3.66 -8.34
N THR A 29 -5.85 -4.75 -7.92
CA THR A 29 -4.46 -4.71 -7.43
C THR A 29 -3.46 -4.50 -8.58
N ASP A 30 -3.73 -5.01 -9.78
CA ASP A 30 -2.90 -4.75 -10.96
C ASP A 30 -3.04 -3.29 -11.42
N LEU A 31 -4.24 -2.71 -11.34
CA LEU A 31 -4.45 -1.29 -11.61
C LEU A 31 -3.71 -0.42 -10.58
N ALA A 32 -3.79 -0.77 -9.29
CA ALA A 32 -3.05 -0.07 -8.25
C ALA A 32 -1.53 -0.16 -8.48
N PHE A 33 -1.02 -1.33 -8.87
CA PHE A 33 0.39 -1.49 -9.23
C PHE A 33 0.77 -0.63 -10.43
N GLY A 34 -0.07 -0.61 -11.47
CA GLY A 34 0.12 0.27 -12.63
C GLY A 34 0.17 1.74 -12.26
N LEU A 35 -0.74 2.21 -11.38
CA LEU A 35 -0.72 3.58 -10.87
C LEU A 35 0.54 3.88 -10.05
N TYR A 36 1.00 2.93 -9.23
CA TYR A 36 2.23 3.07 -8.48
C TYR A 36 3.45 3.22 -9.40
N ILE A 37 3.59 2.35 -10.39
CA ILE A 37 4.69 2.41 -11.36
C ILE A 37 4.63 3.69 -12.19
N LEU A 38 3.43 4.07 -12.65
CA LEU A 38 3.24 5.29 -13.42
C LEU A 38 3.67 6.52 -12.61
N ASP A 39 3.26 6.60 -11.33
CA ASP A 39 3.64 7.69 -10.44
C ASP A 39 5.15 7.73 -10.20
N PHE A 40 5.80 6.58 -10.03
CA PHE A 40 7.24 6.48 -9.86
C PHE A 40 8.02 7.05 -11.06
N PHE A 41 7.50 6.90 -12.28
CA PHE A 41 8.11 7.47 -13.49
C PHE A 41 7.69 8.92 -13.76
N LEU A 42 6.45 9.30 -13.43
CA LEU A 42 5.95 10.66 -13.68
C LEU A 42 6.55 11.69 -12.70
N MET A 43 6.81 11.31 -11.46
CA MET A 43 7.35 12.23 -10.46
C MET A 43 8.69 12.84 -10.88
N PRO A 44 9.70 12.09 -11.37
CA PRO A 44 10.93 12.67 -11.88
C PRO A 44 10.71 13.62 -13.05
N LEU A 45 9.75 13.34 -13.92
CA LEU A 45 9.44 14.20 -15.07
C LEU A 45 8.77 15.52 -14.63
N ALA A 46 7.94 15.47 -13.59
CA ALA A 46 7.20 16.63 -13.09
C ALA A 46 8.03 17.52 -12.15
N TYR A 47 8.90 16.94 -11.34
CA TYR A 47 9.62 17.62 -10.25
C TYR A 47 11.14 17.58 -10.38
N GLY A 48 11.69 16.90 -11.39
CA GLY A 48 13.12 16.83 -11.68
C GLY A 48 13.92 15.91 -10.76
N GLU A 49 13.29 15.24 -9.81
CA GLU A 49 13.94 14.35 -8.85
C GLU A 49 13.12 13.10 -8.55
N ILE A 50 13.82 12.01 -8.18
CA ILE A 50 13.18 10.78 -7.72
C ILE A 50 12.77 10.96 -6.25
N ASP A 51 11.49 10.78 -5.97
CA ASP A 51 10.99 10.75 -4.60
C ASP A 51 11.36 9.41 -3.94
N ILE A 52 12.38 9.42 -3.09
CA ILE A 52 12.88 8.24 -2.37
C ILE A 52 11.80 7.64 -1.46
N GLU A 53 10.86 8.45 -0.96
CA GLU A 53 9.74 7.96 -0.15
C GLU A 53 8.80 7.04 -0.94
N LYS A 54 8.83 7.11 -2.27
CA LYS A 54 8.07 6.20 -3.16
C LYS A 54 8.69 4.82 -3.29
N LEU A 55 9.92 4.61 -2.86
CA LEU A 55 10.54 3.29 -2.85
C LEU A 55 9.69 2.32 -1.99
N PRO A 56 9.68 1.02 -2.33
CA PRO A 56 8.79 0.04 -1.69
C PRO A 56 9.28 -0.39 -0.29
N PHE A 57 9.58 0.58 0.58
CA PHE A 57 9.94 0.35 1.98
C PHE A 57 8.74 0.57 2.93
N HIS A 58 7.70 1.30 2.52
CA HIS A 58 6.44 1.34 3.24
C HIS A 58 5.61 0.08 2.98
N ALA A 59 4.88 -0.38 3.98
CA ALA A 59 4.05 -1.58 3.87
C ALA A 59 3.03 -1.50 2.73
N CYS A 60 2.43 -0.34 2.48
CA CYS A 60 1.45 -0.15 1.40
C CYS A 60 2.06 -0.38 0.02
N THR A 61 3.21 0.24 -0.28
CA THR A 61 3.89 0.11 -1.57
C THR A 61 4.58 -1.24 -1.72
N ALA A 62 5.26 -1.74 -0.67
CA ALA A 62 5.87 -3.07 -0.68
C ALA A 62 4.84 -4.16 -0.93
N MET A 63 3.69 -4.12 -0.23
CA MET A 63 2.64 -5.13 -0.41
C MET A 63 1.96 -5.01 -1.77
N CYS A 64 1.88 -3.83 -2.37
CA CYS A 64 1.43 -3.68 -3.75
C CYS A 64 2.32 -4.48 -4.71
N VAL A 65 3.63 -4.31 -4.60
CA VAL A 65 4.62 -5.07 -5.40
C VAL A 65 4.50 -6.58 -5.11
N MET A 66 4.44 -6.98 -3.83
CA MET A 66 4.40 -8.39 -3.45
C MET A 66 3.10 -9.09 -3.84
N VAL A 67 1.95 -8.43 -3.75
CA VAL A 67 0.67 -8.94 -4.24
C VAL A 67 0.73 -9.16 -5.76
N PHE A 68 1.27 -8.21 -6.51
CA PHE A 68 1.47 -8.33 -7.95
C PHE A 68 2.41 -9.50 -8.30
N LEU A 69 3.57 -9.62 -7.64
CA LEU A 69 4.56 -10.66 -7.88
C LEU A 69 4.05 -12.04 -7.45
N SER A 70 3.29 -12.15 -6.35
CA SER A 70 2.81 -13.44 -5.84
C SER A 70 1.87 -14.19 -6.80
N ARG A 71 1.32 -13.52 -7.79
CA ARG A 71 0.52 -14.12 -8.85
C ARG A 71 1.34 -14.56 -10.05
N ARG A 72 2.58 -14.12 -10.15
CA ARG A 72 3.48 -14.34 -11.30
C ARG A 72 4.69 -15.19 -10.96
N VAL A 73 5.08 -15.18 -9.69
CA VAL A 73 6.25 -15.91 -9.20
C VAL A 73 5.78 -17.06 -8.31
N LYS A 74 5.95 -18.31 -8.77
CA LYS A 74 5.48 -19.54 -8.10
C LYS A 74 5.97 -19.64 -6.64
N ALA A 75 7.22 -19.24 -6.37
CA ALA A 75 7.79 -19.27 -5.02
C ALA A 75 7.03 -18.38 -4.01
N LEU A 76 6.35 -17.33 -4.48
CA LEU A 76 5.59 -16.38 -3.66
C LEU A 76 4.10 -16.73 -3.53
N GLU A 77 3.61 -17.69 -4.32
CA GLU A 77 2.19 -18.05 -4.35
C GLU A 77 1.65 -18.44 -2.97
N GLY A 78 2.44 -19.20 -2.20
CA GLY A 78 2.07 -19.65 -0.86
C GLY A 78 1.88 -18.53 0.18
N PHE A 79 2.35 -17.32 -0.11
CA PHE A 79 2.26 -16.14 0.76
C PHE A 79 1.21 -15.11 0.28
N ARG A 80 0.48 -15.39 -0.82
CA ARG A 80 -0.47 -14.46 -1.44
C ARG A 80 -1.48 -13.88 -0.44
N ALA A 81 -2.10 -14.73 0.38
CA ALA A 81 -3.04 -14.29 1.41
C ALA A 81 -2.38 -13.38 2.47
N SER A 82 -1.11 -13.65 2.81
CA SER A 82 -0.37 -12.85 3.79
C SER A 82 -0.02 -11.46 3.23
N PHE A 83 0.39 -11.40 1.96
CA PHE A 83 0.60 -10.12 1.28
C PHE A 83 -0.69 -9.34 1.11
N ALA A 84 -1.81 -10.00 0.79
CA ALA A 84 -3.11 -9.36 0.70
C ALA A 84 -3.58 -8.85 2.07
N LEU A 85 -3.37 -9.61 3.16
CA LEU A 85 -3.74 -9.19 4.52
C LEU A 85 -2.97 -7.93 4.95
N LEU A 86 -1.65 -7.95 4.86
CA LEU A 86 -0.85 -6.78 5.22
C LEU A 86 -1.09 -5.62 4.26
N GLY A 87 -1.31 -5.91 2.98
CA GLY A 87 -1.68 -4.94 1.96
C GLY A 87 -3.03 -4.27 2.25
N PHE A 88 -4.04 -5.05 2.66
CA PHE A 88 -5.32 -4.49 3.10
C PHE A 88 -5.14 -3.60 4.32
N LEU A 89 -4.53 -4.11 5.39
CA LEU A 89 -4.38 -3.37 6.65
C LEU A 89 -3.63 -2.06 6.45
N SER A 90 -2.47 -2.09 5.79
CA SER A 90 -1.66 -0.88 5.60
C SER A 90 -2.35 0.17 4.74
N ASN A 91 -3.03 -0.24 3.67
CA ASN A 91 -3.71 0.70 2.78
C ASN A 91 -5.01 1.23 3.38
N PHE A 92 -5.77 0.39 4.10
CA PHE A 92 -7.01 0.80 4.74
C PHE A 92 -6.77 1.73 5.93
N ILE A 93 -5.75 1.45 6.75
CA ILE A 93 -5.33 2.37 7.84
C ILE A 93 -4.95 3.73 7.28
N TYR A 94 -4.24 3.78 6.15
CA TYR A 94 -3.92 5.04 5.50
C TYR A 94 -5.16 5.80 5.02
N LEU A 95 -6.19 5.12 4.52
CA LEU A 95 -7.46 5.76 4.16
C LEU A 95 -8.21 6.32 5.38
N LEU A 96 -8.12 5.66 6.53
CA LEU A 96 -8.70 6.16 7.78
C LEU A 96 -7.96 7.39 8.31
N TYR A 97 -6.64 7.41 8.15
CA TYR A 97 -5.78 8.49 8.63
C TYR A 97 -4.70 8.86 7.59
N PRO A 98 -5.05 9.62 6.55
CA PRO A 98 -4.14 9.97 5.45
C PRO A 98 -3.20 11.11 5.82
N ALA A 99 -2.36 10.91 6.86
CA ALA A 99 -1.46 11.93 7.42
C ALA A 99 -0.58 12.60 6.35
N GLY A 100 0.02 11.81 5.45
CA GLY A 100 0.93 12.34 4.42
C GLY A 100 0.28 13.26 3.38
N VAL A 101 -1.06 13.32 3.34
CA VAL A 101 -1.82 14.19 2.42
C VAL A 101 -2.56 15.31 3.18
N MET A 102 -2.93 15.07 4.44
CA MET A 102 -3.72 16.03 5.23
C MET A 102 -2.87 17.10 5.93
N TRP A 103 -1.58 16.85 6.13
CA TRP A 103 -0.68 17.79 6.83
C TRP A 103 -0.21 18.94 5.96
N HIS A 104 -0.51 18.90 4.67
CA HIS A 104 -0.30 20.02 3.78
C HIS A 104 -1.67 20.60 3.39
N GLU A 105 -1.79 21.92 3.30
CA GLU A 105 -2.94 22.59 2.71
C GLU A 105 -3.02 22.32 1.21
N VAL A 106 -3.25 21.04 0.86
CA VAL A 106 -3.29 20.59 -0.54
C VAL A 106 -4.72 20.51 -1.00
N HIS A 107 -5.01 21.11 -2.13
CA HIS A 107 -6.34 21.03 -2.73
C HIS A 107 -6.71 19.58 -3.04
N PRO A 108 -7.93 19.11 -2.67
CA PRO A 108 -8.32 17.70 -2.78
C PRO A 108 -8.34 17.14 -4.20
N LEU A 109 -8.35 17.98 -5.22
CA LEU A 109 -8.31 17.59 -6.63
C LEU A 109 -6.90 17.67 -7.25
N THR A 110 -5.86 17.81 -6.44
CA THR A 110 -4.49 17.71 -6.97
C THR A 110 -4.15 16.29 -7.37
N TYR A 111 -3.27 16.15 -8.35
CA TYR A 111 -2.77 14.85 -8.81
C TYR A 111 -2.27 14.00 -7.63
N ARG A 112 -1.49 14.58 -6.71
CA ARG A 112 -0.92 13.86 -5.55
C ARG A 112 -2.01 13.27 -4.66
N VAL A 113 -3.08 14.02 -4.38
CA VAL A 113 -4.20 13.55 -3.54
C VAL A 113 -4.95 12.42 -4.24
N ILE A 114 -5.33 12.64 -5.51
CA ILE A 114 -6.09 11.65 -6.30
C ILE A 114 -5.28 10.36 -6.46
N GLN A 115 -4.01 10.47 -6.83
CA GLN A 115 -3.13 9.32 -7.02
C GLN A 115 -2.96 8.54 -5.71
N THR A 116 -2.61 9.24 -4.62
CA THR A 116 -2.32 8.59 -3.34
C THR A 116 -3.57 7.91 -2.77
N LEU A 117 -4.68 8.64 -2.64
CA LEU A 117 -5.91 8.09 -2.06
C LEU A 117 -6.56 7.06 -3.00
N GLY A 118 -6.50 7.28 -4.31
CA GLY A 118 -6.97 6.31 -5.31
C GLY A 118 -6.19 5.00 -5.26
N PHE A 119 -4.87 5.07 -5.18
CA PHE A 119 -4.01 3.89 -4.99
C PHE A 119 -4.40 3.10 -3.73
N HIS A 120 -4.53 3.77 -2.58
CA HIS A 120 -4.90 3.12 -1.32
C HIS A 120 -6.32 2.54 -1.36
N ALA A 121 -7.26 3.21 -2.03
CA ALA A 121 -8.63 2.71 -2.21
C ALA A 121 -8.66 1.42 -3.06
N LEU A 122 -7.93 1.40 -4.18
CA LEU A 122 -7.84 0.22 -5.05
C LEU A 122 -7.15 -0.95 -4.35
N MET A 123 -6.05 -0.70 -3.65
CA MET A 123 -5.34 -1.73 -2.89
C MET A 123 -6.22 -2.29 -1.77
N SER A 124 -6.90 -1.44 -0.99
CA SER A 124 -7.80 -1.88 0.08
C SER A 124 -8.92 -2.76 -0.47
N ALA A 125 -9.62 -2.31 -1.51
CA ALA A 125 -10.73 -3.06 -2.11
C ALA A 125 -10.25 -4.37 -2.75
N GLY A 126 -9.14 -4.34 -3.48
CA GLY A 126 -8.57 -5.51 -4.16
C GLY A 126 -8.05 -6.56 -3.19
N CYS A 127 -7.28 -6.16 -2.18
CA CYS A 127 -6.75 -7.06 -1.17
C CYS A 127 -7.84 -7.67 -0.29
N LEU A 128 -8.82 -6.88 0.16
CA LEU A 128 -9.97 -7.40 0.93
C LEU A 128 -10.76 -8.42 0.10
N SER A 129 -11.01 -8.12 -1.18
CA SER A 129 -11.69 -9.05 -2.08
C SER A 129 -10.90 -10.35 -2.26
N ALA A 130 -9.58 -10.27 -2.42
CA ALA A 130 -8.73 -11.45 -2.53
C ALA A 130 -8.80 -12.31 -1.26
N LEU A 131 -8.73 -11.72 -0.07
CA LEU A 131 -8.85 -12.44 1.21
C LEU A 131 -10.18 -13.17 1.36
N LEU A 132 -11.29 -12.55 0.95
CA LEU A 132 -12.61 -13.14 1.08
C LEU A 132 -12.85 -14.27 0.09
N PHE A 133 -12.29 -14.19 -1.12
CA PHE A 133 -12.55 -15.17 -2.18
C PHE A 133 -11.49 -16.24 -2.33
N GLU A 134 -10.23 -15.92 -2.01
CA GLU A 134 -9.10 -16.85 -2.10
C GLU A 134 -8.80 -17.53 -0.74
N GLY A 135 -9.27 -16.95 0.38
CA GLY A 135 -9.07 -17.48 1.72
C GLY A 135 -7.64 -17.35 2.24
N GLY A 136 -7.27 -18.20 3.20
CA GLY A 136 -5.91 -18.31 3.73
C GLY A 136 -5.63 -17.47 4.98
N LEU A 137 -6.67 -16.91 5.64
CA LEU A 137 -6.54 -16.19 6.90
C LEU A 137 -6.08 -17.08 8.08
N ASP A 138 -6.26 -18.39 7.96
CA ASP A 138 -5.81 -19.41 8.91
C ASP A 138 -4.27 -19.60 8.94
N ARG A 139 -3.56 -19.06 7.96
CA ARG A 139 -2.11 -19.24 7.78
C ARG A 139 -1.28 -18.26 8.62
N TRP A 140 -1.57 -18.15 9.91
CA TRP A 140 -0.96 -17.16 10.81
C TRP A 140 0.58 -17.16 10.82
N LYS A 141 1.25 -18.34 10.69
CA LYS A 141 2.72 -18.41 10.61
C LYS A 141 3.28 -17.68 9.41
N ARG A 142 2.59 -17.76 8.26
CA ARG A 142 2.97 -17.03 7.05
C ARG A 142 2.70 -15.53 7.18
N HIS A 143 1.63 -15.16 7.88
CA HIS A 143 1.34 -13.75 8.16
C HIS A 143 2.45 -13.15 9.03
N LEU A 144 2.87 -13.84 10.10
CA LEU A 144 3.99 -13.39 10.93
C LEU A 144 5.30 -13.31 10.14
N ALA A 145 5.59 -14.29 9.30
CA ALA A 145 6.80 -14.26 8.45
C ALA A 145 6.81 -13.06 7.51
N VAL A 146 5.67 -12.69 6.91
CA VAL A 146 5.56 -11.51 6.04
C VAL A 146 5.73 -10.22 6.84
N VAL A 147 5.12 -10.11 8.02
CA VAL A 147 5.30 -8.93 8.89
C VAL A 147 6.77 -8.79 9.30
N ALA A 148 7.40 -9.87 9.76
CA ALA A 148 8.82 -9.86 10.14
C ALA A 148 9.71 -9.48 8.94
N GLY A 149 9.48 -10.08 7.77
CA GLY A 149 10.21 -9.75 6.55
C GLY A 149 10.03 -8.29 6.13
N MET A 150 8.80 -7.76 6.25
CA MET A 150 8.52 -6.34 5.97
C MET A 150 9.22 -5.41 6.95
N THR A 151 9.24 -5.76 8.24
CA THR A 151 9.95 -4.99 9.26
C THR A 151 11.44 -4.93 8.95
N LEU A 152 12.07 -6.09 8.69
CA LEU A 152 13.49 -6.16 8.32
C LEU A 152 13.79 -5.38 7.03
N TRP A 153 12.91 -5.44 6.05
CA TRP A 153 13.04 -4.70 4.79
C TRP A 153 12.98 -3.18 5.02
N ALA A 154 12.05 -2.72 5.85
CA ALA A 154 11.95 -1.30 6.20
C ALA A 154 13.14 -0.84 7.05
N MET A 155 13.63 -1.68 7.97
CA MET A 155 14.86 -1.40 8.74
C MET A 155 16.08 -1.25 7.82
N LEU A 156 16.22 -2.12 6.83
CA LEU A 156 17.26 -2.02 5.81
C LEU A 156 17.15 -0.70 5.04
N GLY A 157 15.96 -0.33 4.59
CA GLY A 157 15.71 0.94 3.91
C GLY A 157 16.10 2.14 4.78
N ASN A 158 15.62 2.17 6.03
CA ASN A 158 15.98 3.21 6.98
C ASN A 158 17.48 3.27 7.21
N TRP A 159 18.15 2.14 7.34
CA TRP A 159 19.62 2.09 7.53
C TRP A 159 20.39 2.62 6.31
N VAL A 160 19.96 2.25 5.10
CA VAL A 160 20.65 2.66 3.85
C VAL A 160 20.45 4.13 3.52
N TYR A 161 19.24 4.67 3.75
CA TYR A 161 18.86 6.00 3.27
C TYR A 161 18.88 7.08 4.36
N ASN A 162 18.90 6.72 5.65
CA ASN A 162 18.98 7.70 6.72
C ASN A 162 20.40 8.28 6.84
N SER A 163 20.45 9.59 7.11
CA SER A 163 21.68 10.35 7.36
C SER A 163 21.42 11.37 8.47
N GLU A 164 22.44 12.14 8.86
CA GLU A 164 22.29 13.22 9.85
C GLU A 164 21.28 14.30 9.41
N THR A 165 21.14 14.51 8.11
CA THR A 165 20.28 15.57 7.53
C THR A 165 18.93 15.08 7.04
N ARG A 166 18.76 13.78 6.78
CA ARG A 166 17.52 13.17 6.27
C ARG A 166 17.18 11.92 7.07
N VAL A 167 15.99 11.90 7.68
CA VAL A 167 15.49 10.76 8.45
C VAL A 167 14.20 10.26 7.83
N TYR A 168 14.27 9.08 7.23
CA TYR A 168 13.10 8.33 6.79
C TYR A 168 12.59 7.44 7.91
N ASN A 169 11.29 7.21 7.95
CA ASN A 169 10.63 6.41 8.98
C ASN A 169 9.73 5.33 8.35
N TRP A 170 10.30 4.55 7.43
CA TRP A 170 9.53 3.49 6.78
C TRP A 170 9.08 2.45 7.80
N PHE A 171 7.80 2.08 7.67
CA PHE A 171 7.09 1.17 8.56
C PHE A 171 7.12 1.60 10.03
N PHE A 172 7.40 2.90 10.29
CA PHE A 172 7.42 3.51 11.62
C PHE A 172 8.34 2.83 12.64
N VAL A 173 9.45 2.25 12.16
CA VAL A 173 10.41 1.53 13.02
C VAL A 173 11.49 2.44 13.64
N VAL A 174 11.58 3.71 13.22
CA VAL A 174 12.58 4.67 13.72
C VAL A 174 11.98 5.63 14.73
N ARG A 175 10.76 6.10 14.46
CA ARG A 175 10.04 7.06 15.31
C ARG A 175 8.58 6.66 15.45
N ASP A 176 8.03 6.88 16.64
CA ASP A 176 6.59 6.78 16.85
C ASP A 176 5.85 7.86 16.07
N PRO A 177 4.96 7.49 15.12
CA PRO A 177 4.21 8.46 14.33
C PRO A 177 3.12 9.17 15.12
N PHE A 178 2.74 8.64 16.28
CA PHE A 178 1.64 9.14 17.10
C PHE A 178 2.11 9.86 18.36
N GLY A 179 3.41 9.81 18.69
CA GLY A 179 3.97 10.42 19.89
C GLY A 179 3.47 9.77 21.20
N ILE A 180 3.19 8.46 21.17
CA ILE A 180 2.60 7.73 22.30
C ILE A 180 3.69 7.05 23.15
N LEU A 181 4.89 6.83 22.59
CA LEU A 181 6.02 6.16 23.25
C LEU A 181 7.09 7.13 23.70
#